data_776fb50f8ad6a05791679a390f343358
#
_entry.id   776fb50f8ad6a05791679a390f343358
#
_cell.length_a   1.000
_cell.length_b   1.000
_cell.length_c   1.000
_cell.angle_alpha   90.00
_cell.angle_beta   90.00
_cell.angle_gamma   90.00
#
_symmetry.space_group_name_H-M   'P 1'
#
loop_
_entity.id
_entity.type
_entity.pdbx_description
1 polymer ?
#
loop_
_entity_poly.entity_id
_entity_poly.type
_entity_poly.pdbx_seq_one_letter_code
_entity_poly.pdbx_strand_id
1 'polypeptide(L)'
;MMASQMPGLMGESEPAPPPRVEATGEAEWGGRACTKYDVFENDIKIQETCAAPLEQVEGAAEMMDTFQGMARFVKRLSESLPGPLGSSFNDHPGMVAELIGGFPIHTVEYRMGKPNNEVSLESIREEQLPASKFEVPDGYQLQDPFASR
;
A
#
# COMPACT_ATOMS: atom_id res chain seq x y z
N MET A 1 35.99 -33.41 -22.81
CA MET A 1 35.73 -32.31 -21.85
C MET A 1 34.36 -31.76 -22.14
N MET A 2 33.39 -32.18 -21.40
CA MET A 2 32.04 -31.62 -21.47
C MET A 2 31.96 -30.49 -20.47
N ALA A 3 32.06 -29.24 -20.94
CA ALA A 3 31.69 -28.10 -20.16
C ALA A 3 30.16 -28.11 -20.05
N SER A 4 29.67 -28.56 -18.92
CA SER A 4 28.27 -28.40 -18.57
C SER A 4 27.99 -26.93 -18.40
N GLN A 5 27.54 -26.28 -19.46
CA GLN A 5 26.88 -24.99 -19.36
C GLN A 5 25.57 -25.25 -18.63
N MET A 6 25.56 -24.94 -17.35
CA MET A 6 24.29 -24.67 -16.66
C MET A 6 23.73 -23.39 -17.25
N PRO A 7 22.65 -23.43 -18.01
CA PRO A 7 21.98 -22.21 -18.41
C PRO A 7 21.42 -21.55 -17.15
N GLY A 8 21.75 -20.28 -17.00
CA GLY A 8 21.57 -19.46 -15.85
C GLY A 8 20.26 -19.63 -15.12
N LEU A 9 20.38 -19.94 -13.87
CA LEU A 9 19.39 -19.69 -12.81
C LEU A 9 19.31 -18.20 -12.43
N MET A 10 19.72 -17.35 -13.35
CA MET A 10 19.40 -15.91 -13.31
C MET A 10 18.24 -15.68 -14.26
N GLY A 11 17.08 -16.25 -13.92
CA GLY A 11 15.85 -15.73 -14.47
C GLY A 11 15.74 -14.29 -14.00
N GLU A 12 16.00 -13.36 -14.90
CA GLU A 12 15.51 -12.01 -14.77
C GLU A 12 14.02 -12.14 -14.60
N SER A 13 13.56 -12.04 -13.37
CA SER A 13 12.13 -11.94 -13.10
C SER A 13 11.70 -10.65 -13.77
N GLU A 14 10.99 -10.73 -14.87
CA GLU A 14 10.35 -9.57 -15.46
C GLU A 14 9.57 -8.87 -14.34
N PRO A 15 9.71 -7.56 -14.22
CA PRO A 15 8.94 -6.83 -13.21
C PRO A 15 7.46 -7.14 -13.43
N ALA A 16 6.77 -7.52 -12.34
CA ALA A 16 5.35 -7.79 -12.38
C ALA A 16 4.63 -6.57 -13.00
N PRO A 17 3.67 -6.78 -13.90
CA PRO A 17 2.92 -5.66 -14.47
C PRO A 17 2.21 -4.89 -13.35
N PRO A 18 2.07 -3.55 -13.48
CA PRO A 18 1.40 -2.76 -12.47
C PRO A 18 -0.06 -3.21 -12.30
N PRO A 19 -0.64 -3.09 -11.12
CA PRO A 19 -2.03 -3.42 -10.90
C PRO A 19 -2.93 -2.54 -11.78
N ARG A 20 -4.01 -3.13 -12.30
CA ARG A 20 -5.02 -2.44 -13.07
C ARG A 20 -6.19 -2.04 -12.16
N VAL A 21 -6.61 -0.80 -12.24
CA VAL A 21 -7.74 -0.26 -11.46
C VAL A 21 -8.87 0.12 -12.40
N GLU A 22 -10.08 -0.35 -12.12
CA GLU A 22 -11.29 -0.04 -12.88
C GLU A 22 -12.35 0.55 -11.96
N ALA A 23 -12.89 1.70 -12.32
CA ALA A 23 -14.06 2.27 -11.67
C ALA A 23 -15.32 1.49 -12.10
N THR A 24 -16.09 1.01 -11.13
CA THR A 24 -17.26 0.17 -11.39
C THR A 24 -18.59 0.86 -11.13
N GLY A 25 -18.62 1.98 -10.43
CA GLY A 25 -19.83 2.74 -10.17
C GLY A 25 -19.79 3.56 -8.90
N GLU A 26 -20.92 4.18 -8.60
CA GLU A 26 -21.11 4.98 -7.39
C GLU A 26 -21.78 4.12 -6.31
N ALA A 27 -21.41 4.38 -5.06
CA ALA A 27 -21.98 3.73 -3.89
C ALA A 27 -21.99 4.67 -2.69
N GLU A 28 -22.50 4.19 -1.58
CA GLU A 28 -22.47 4.89 -0.30
C GLU A 28 -22.01 3.91 0.78
N TRP A 29 -21.13 4.37 1.64
CA TRP A 29 -20.65 3.61 2.79
C TRP A 29 -20.58 4.51 4.02
N GLY A 30 -21.19 4.07 5.12
CA GLY A 30 -21.18 4.83 6.36
C GLY A 30 -21.74 6.26 6.25
N GLY A 31 -22.72 6.48 5.37
CA GLY A 31 -23.31 7.79 5.11
C GLY A 31 -22.47 8.70 4.20
N ARG A 32 -21.38 8.19 3.61
CA ARG A 32 -20.53 8.91 2.68
C ARG A 32 -20.65 8.34 1.27
N ALA A 33 -20.84 9.23 0.30
CA ALA A 33 -20.79 8.85 -1.11
C ALA A 33 -19.36 8.46 -1.49
N CYS A 34 -19.22 7.41 -2.27
CA CYS A 34 -17.92 6.92 -2.74
C CYS A 34 -18.01 6.31 -4.14
N THR A 35 -16.90 6.28 -4.83
CA THR A 35 -16.77 5.58 -6.11
C THR A 35 -16.14 4.20 -5.86
N LYS A 36 -16.76 3.17 -6.42
CA LYS A 36 -16.22 1.80 -6.33
C LYS A 36 -15.17 1.56 -7.39
N TYR A 37 -14.08 0.94 -6.95
CA TYR A 37 -12.97 0.51 -7.80
C TYR A 37 -12.68 -0.96 -7.58
N ASP A 38 -12.46 -1.68 -8.67
CA ASP A 38 -11.90 -3.02 -8.66
C ASP A 38 -10.41 -2.96 -9.02
N VAL A 39 -9.59 -3.65 -8.27
CA VAL A 39 -8.15 -3.76 -8.51
C VAL A 39 -7.82 -5.17 -8.96
N PHE A 40 -7.12 -5.28 -10.07
CA PHE A 40 -6.71 -6.54 -10.68
C PHE A 40 -5.19 -6.64 -10.75
N GLU A 41 -4.69 -7.81 -10.46
CA GLU A 41 -3.31 -8.19 -10.67
C GLU A 41 -3.30 -9.46 -11.54
N ASN A 42 -2.63 -9.41 -12.71
CA ASN A 42 -2.66 -10.50 -13.68
C ASN A 42 -4.09 -10.98 -14.02
N ASP A 43 -5.01 -10.05 -14.25
CA ASP A 43 -6.43 -10.30 -14.54
C ASP A 43 -7.23 -11.00 -13.42
N ILE A 44 -6.64 -11.13 -12.24
CA ILE A 44 -7.30 -11.65 -11.05
C ILE A 44 -7.67 -10.48 -10.14
N LYS A 45 -8.93 -10.41 -9.74
CA LYS A 45 -9.40 -9.40 -8.79
C LYS A 45 -8.79 -9.67 -7.41
N ILE A 46 -8.06 -8.69 -6.91
CA ILE A 46 -7.40 -8.75 -5.60
C ILE A 46 -8.01 -7.82 -4.56
N GLN A 47 -8.75 -6.81 -5.00
CA GLN A 47 -9.31 -5.83 -4.08
C GLN A 47 -10.52 -5.13 -4.69
N GLU A 48 -11.50 -4.83 -3.84
CA GLU A 48 -12.56 -3.85 -4.09
C GLU A 48 -12.40 -2.69 -3.11
N THR A 49 -12.47 -1.48 -3.60
CA THR A 49 -12.37 -0.29 -2.75
C THR A 49 -13.46 0.71 -3.08
N CYS A 50 -14.11 1.27 -2.08
CA CYS A 50 -14.95 2.44 -2.23
C CYS A 50 -14.21 3.66 -1.71
N ALA A 51 -13.94 4.63 -2.57
CA ALA A 51 -13.18 5.82 -2.25
C ALA A 51 -14.04 7.07 -2.30
N ALA A 52 -14.05 7.82 -1.19
CA ALA A 52 -14.74 9.10 -1.10
C ALA A 52 -13.86 10.22 -1.66
N PRO A 53 -14.45 11.30 -2.21
CA PRO A 53 -13.70 12.49 -2.56
C PRO A 53 -12.89 13.01 -1.37
N LEU A 54 -11.64 13.43 -1.60
CA LEU A 54 -10.74 13.88 -0.54
C LEU A 54 -11.33 15.06 0.27
N GLU A 55 -12.07 15.94 -0.40
CA GLU A 55 -12.71 17.12 0.23
C GLU A 55 -13.82 16.74 1.21
N GLN A 56 -14.38 15.54 1.10
CA GLN A 56 -15.46 15.08 1.97
C GLN A 56 -14.98 14.32 3.21
N VAL A 57 -13.68 14.06 3.29
CA VAL A 57 -13.08 13.35 4.42
C VAL A 57 -12.07 14.28 5.10
N GLU A 58 -12.34 14.63 6.36
CA GLU A 58 -11.50 15.53 7.14
C GLU A 58 -10.05 15.00 7.23
N GLY A 59 -9.08 15.85 6.90
CA GLY A 59 -7.65 15.49 6.93
C GLY A 59 -7.18 14.52 5.83
N ALA A 60 -8.07 14.08 4.94
CA ALA A 60 -7.73 13.09 3.92
C ALA A 60 -6.69 13.58 2.92
N ALA A 61 -6.75 14.84 2.51
CA ALA A 61 -5.80 15.42 1.56
C ALA A 61 -4.36 15.39 2.12
N GLU A 62 -4.18 15.79 3.37
CA GLU A 62 -2.89 15.78 4.06
C GLU A 62 -2.38 14.35 4.30
N MET A 63 -3.29 13.46 4.65
CA MET A 63 -3.00 12.04 4.83
C MET A 63 -2.53 11.39 3.53
N MET A 64 -3.23 11.68 2.41
CA MET A 64 -2.85 11.17 1.10
C MET A 64 -1.49 11.71 0.65
N ASP A 65 -1.20 12.97 0.92
CA ASP A 65 0.12 13.56 0.63
C ASP A 65 1.23 12.85 1.43
N THR A 66 0.97 12.54 2.68
CA THR A 66 1.88 11.75 3.54
C THR A 66 2.08 10.35 2.99
N PHE A 67 1.02 9.66 2.59
CA PHE A 67 1.12 8.32 1.99
C PHE A 67 1.89 8.33 0.67
N GLN A 68 1.67 9.32 -0.17
CA GLN A 68 2.42 9.49 -1.41
C GLN A 68 3.91 9.74 -1.14
N GLY A 69 4.24 10.53 -0.12
CA GLY A 69 5.60 10.74 0.33
C GLY A 69 6.28 9.44 0.78
N MET A 70 5.55 8.64 1.54
CA MET A 70 6.03 7.33 2.00
C MET A 70 6.18 6.35 0.83
N ALA A 71 5.24 6.32 -0.10
CA ALA A 71 5.32 5.47 -1.29
C ALA A 71 6.56 5.81 -2.14
N ARG A 72 6.86 7.11 -2.32
CA ARG A 72 8.07 7.56 -3.01
C ARG A 72 9.36 7.14 -2.29
N PHE A 73 9.34 7.18 -0.97
CA PHE A 73 10.48 6.71 -0.16
C PHE A 73 10.69 5.19 -0.32
N VAL A 74 9.63 4.41 -0.19
CA VAL A 74 9.66 2.95 -0.36
C VAL A 74 10.12 2.57 -1.77
N LYS A 75 9.65 3.28 -2.80
CA LYS A 75 10.09 3.07 -4.18
C LYS A 75 11.59 3.29 -4.32
N ARG A 76 12.13 4.38 -3.80
CA ARG A 76 13.58 4.64 -3.82
C ARG A 76 14.38 3.59 -3.06
N LEU A 77 13.85 3.13 -1.93
CA LEU A 77 14.46 2.05 -1.17
C LEU A 77 14.48 0.74 -1.97
N SER A 78 13.38 0.38 -2.62
CA SER A 78 13.30 -0.82 -3.45
C SER A 78 14.26 -0.80 -4.64
N GLU A 79 14.46 0.36 -5.26
CA GLU A 79 15.42 0.54 -6.35
C GLU A 79 16.88 0.40 -5.90
N SER A 80 17.16 0.67 -4.63
CA SER A 80 18.50 0.55 -4.06
C SER A 80 18.82 -0.84 -3.48
N LEU A 81 17.80 -1.69 -3.31
CA LEU A 81 17.96 -3.05 -2.80
C LEU A 81 18.07 -4.06 -3.94
N PRO A 82 19.10 -4.92 -3.94
CA PRO A 82 19.28 -5.93 -4.98
C PRO A 82 18.30 -7.10 -4.82
N GLY A 83 17.83 -7.62 -5.95
CA GLY A 83 17.13 -8.90 -6.04
C GLY A 83 15.72 -8.93 -5.44
N PRO A 84 15.30 -10.06 -4.87
CA PRO A 84 13.93 -10.29 -4.42
C PRO A 84 13.49 -9.39 -3.26
N LEU A 85 14.41 -8.78 -2.54
CA LEU A 85 14.09 -7.81 -1.49
C LEU A 85 13.48 -6.52 -2.08
N GLY A 86 13.99 -6.07 -3.23
CA GLY A 86 13.42 -4.90 -3.92
C GLY A 86 12.01 -5.16 -4.45
N SER A 87 11.73 -6.35 -4.96
CA SER A 87 10.41 -6.71 -5.50
C SER A 87 9.32 -6.82 -4.43
N SER A 88 9.68 -7.19 -3.21
CA SER A 88 8.73 -7.30 -2.10
C SER A 88 8.06 -5.96 -1.72
N PHE A 89 8.65 -4.84 -2.11
CA PHE A 89 8.09 -3.52 -1.85
C PHE A 89 7.15 -3.02 -2.96
N ASN A 90 7.10 -3.72 -4.09
CA ASN A 90 6.22 -3.32 -5.21
C ASN A 90 4.73 -3.52 -4.90
N ASP A 91 4.39 -4.38 -3.96
CA ASP A 91 3.02 -4.65 -3.53
C ASP A 91 2.55 -3.68 -2.44
N HIS A 92 3.23 -2.53 -2.29
CA HIS A 92 2.90 -1.58 -1.25
C HIS A 92 1.52 -0.94 -1.50
N PRO A 93 0.65 -0.87 -0.48
CA PRO A 93 -0.69 -0.27 -0.61
C PRO A 93 -0.69 1.16 -1.16
N GLY A 94 0.40 1.90 -0.98
CA GLY A 94 0.54 3.25 -1.52
C GLY A 94 0.51 3.33 -3.04
N MET A 95 0.92 2.28 -3.75
CA MET A 95 0.87 2.26 -5.22
C MET A 95 -0.58 2.17 -5.73
N VAL A 96 -1.42 1.41 -5.06
CA VAL A 96 -2.84 1.34 -5.39
C VAL A 96 -3.54 2.65 -5.06
N ALA A 97 -3.18 3.29 -3.96
CA ALA A 97 -3.76 4.57 -3.56
C ALA A 97 -3.52 5.70 -4.60
N GLU A 98 -2.39 5.68 -5.32
CA GLU A 98 -2.13 6.65 -6.40
C GLU A 98 -3.06 6.46 -7.60
N LEU A 99 -3.53 5.24 -7.85
CA LEU A 99 -4.41 4.89 -8.96
C LEU A 99 -5.89 5.12 -8.64
N ILE A 100 -6.23 5.24 -7.36
CA ILE A 100 -7.58 5.47 -6.88
C ILE A 100 -7.76 6.97 -6.64
N GLY A 101 -8.80 7.54 -7.25
CA GLY A 101 -9.06 8.98 -7.25
C GLY A 101 -9.73 9.54 -5.99
N GLY A 102 -9.46 8.99 -4.79
CA GLY A 102 -10.06 9.44 -3.55
C GLY A 102 -9.48 8.77 -2.32
N PHE A 103 -10.10 9.00 -1.17
CA PHE A 103 -9.72 8.37 0.08
C PHE A 103 -10.51 7.05 0.28
N PRO A 104 -9.84 5.90 0.44
CA PRO A 104 -10.53 4.63 0.62
C PRO A 104 -11.26 4.61 1.98
N ILE A 105 -12.58 4.45 1.95
CA ILE A 105 -13.44 4.35 3.15
C ILE A 105 -13.94 2.95 3.42
N HIS A 106 -13.90 2.08 2.41
CA HIS A 106 -14.20 0.66 2.54
C HIS A 106 -13.37 -0.13 1.54
N THR A 107 -12.71 -1.16 1.99
CA THR A 107 -11.87 -2.02 1.16
C THR A 107 -12.10 -3.48 1.53
N VAL A 108 -12.28 -4.32 0.53
CA VAL A 108 -12.31 -5.78 0.67
C VAL A 108 -11.16 -6.35 -0.14
N GLU A 109 -10.31 -7.11 0.52
CA GLU A 109 -9.21 -7.83 -0.12
C GLU A 109 -9.64 -9.26 -0.45
N TYR A 110 -9.28 -9.70 -1.64
CA TYR A 110 -9.56 -11.04 -2.13
C TYR A 110 -8.27 -11.87 -2.19
N ARG A 111 -8.40 -13.12 -1.77
CA ARG A 111 -7.36 -14.12 -1.94
C ARG A 111 -7.98 -15.38 -2.55
N MET A 112 -7.42 -15.85 -3.67
CA MET A 112 -7.93 -17.01 -4.40
C MET A 112 -9.43 -16.87 -4.77
N GLY A 113 -9.85 -15.67 -5.18
CA GLY A 113 -11.23 -15.39 -5.57
C GLY A 113 -12.23 -15.27 -4.43
N LYS A 114 -11.78 -15.30 -3.16
CA LYS A 114 -12.63 -15.19 -1.97
C LYS A 114 -12.26 -13.98 -1.13
N PRO A 115 -13.24 -13.30 -0.52
CA PRO A 115 -12.97 -12.27 0.46
C PRO A 115 -12.10 -12.82 1.61
N ASN A 116 -10.99 -12.14 1.89
CA ASN A 116 -10.03 -12.54 2.91
C ASN A 116 -9.93 -11.55 4.06
N ASN A 117 -10.03 -10.26 3.73
CA ASN A 117 -9.94 -9.19 4.70
C ASN A 117 -10.86 -8.04 4.30
N GLU A 118 -11.41 -7.35 5.27
CA GLU A 118 -12.26 -6.20 5.09
C GLU A 118 -11.83 -5.08 6.03
N VAL A 119 -11.67 -3.89 5.48
CA VAL A 119 -11.31 -2.69 6.24
C VAL A 119 -12.33 -1.60 5.94
N SER A 120 -12.88 -0.99 6.96
CA SER A 120 -13.80 0.15 6.82
C SER A 120 -13.40 1.29 7.73
N LEU A 121 -13.59 2.51 7.22
CA LEU A 121 -13.44 3.73 8.00
C LEU A 121 -14.68 3.92 8.87
N GLU A 122 -14.51 3.81 10.18
CA GLU A 122 -15.60 4.08 11.12
C GLU A 122 -15.68 5.56 11.48
N SER A 123 -14.54 6.15 11.80
CA SER A 123 -14.46 7.57 12.13
C SER A 123 -13.08 8.14 11.81
N ILE A 124 -13.06 9.41 11.49
CA ILE A 124 -11.86 10.19 11.30
C ILE A 124 -12.09 11.58 11.89
N ARG A 125 -11.12 12.10 12.62
CA ARG A 125 -11.13 13.43 13.19
C ARG A 125 -9.74 14.00 13.27
N GLU A 126 -9.62 15.29 13.12
CA GLU A 126 -8.39 16.03 13.37
C GLU A 126 -8.32 16.41 14.84
N GLU A 127 -7.19 16.11 15.48
CA GLU A 127 -6.98 16.36 16.89
C GLU A 127 -5.53 16.79 17.12
N GLN A 128 -5.33 17.82 17.94
CA GLN A 128 -4.00 18.17 18.40
C GLN A 128 -3.54 17.18 19.47
N LEU A 129 -2.45 16.48 19.18
CA LEU A 129 -1.85 15.52 20.09
C LEU A 129 -0.68 16.18 20.84
N PRO A 130 -0.53 15.92 22.15
CA PRO A 130 0.63 16.40 22.90
C PRO A 130 1.91 15.75 22.37
N ALA A 131 3.03 16.49 22.36
CA ALA A 131 4.33 16.03 21.89
C ALA A 131 4.80 14.73 22.59
N SER A 132 4.39 14.54 23.84
CA SER A 132 4.72 13.36 24.63
C SER A 132 4.23 12.02 24.02
N LYS A 133 3.23 12.05 23.15
CA LYS A 133 2.77 10.87 22.41
C LYS A 133 3.73 10.42 21.32
N PHE A 134 4.65 11.27 20.91
CA PHE A 134 5.66 10.99 19.87
C PHE A 134 7.05 10.80 20.46
N GLU A 135 7.18 10.81 21.78
CA GLU A 135 8.41 10.57 22.51
C GLU A 135 8.47 9.12 22.99
N VAL A 136 9.69 8.61 23.10
CA VAL A 136 9.91 7.28 23.68
C VAL A 136 9.65 7.38 25.18
N PRO A 137 8.77 6.52 25.76
CA PRO A 137 8.53 6.53 27.18
C PRO A 137 9.78 6.22 28.01
N ASP A 138 9.85 6.75 29.23
CA ASP A 138 10.94 6.44 30.16
C ASP A 138 11.10 4.94 30.38
N GLY A 139 12.34 4.48 30.54
CA GLY A 139 12.65 3.07 30.77
C GLY A 139 12.97 2.25 29.52
N TYR A 140 12.81 2.84 28.32
CA TYR A 140 13.21 2.20 27.07
C TYR A 140 14.65 2.59 26.72
N GLN A 141 15.38 1.62 26.17
CA GLN A 141 16.75 1.84 25.68
C GLN A 141 16.75 1.75 24.16
N LEU A 142 17.48 2.68 23.52
CA LEU A 142 17.74 2.62 22.10
C LEU A 142 18.65 1.44 21.79
N GLN A 143 18.21 0.54 20.94
CA GLN A 143 19.04 -0.54 20.40
C GLN A 143 19.25 -0.31 18.90
N ASP A 144 20.50 -0.34 18.48
CA ASP A 144 20.84 -0.34 17.07
C ASP A 144 21.02 -1.79 16.59
N PRO A 145 20.06 -2.33 15.77
CA PRO A 145 20.16 -3.70 15.29
C PRO A 145 21.30 -3.92 14.31
N PHE A 146 21.90 -2.85 13.81
CA PHE A 146 23.01 -2.88 12.86
C PHE A 146 24.36 -2.54 13.50
N ALA A 147 24.37 -2.21 14.78
CA ALA A 147 25.63 -2.00 15.49
C ALA A 147 26.43 -3.30 15.49
N SER A 148 27.62 -3.28 14.90
CA SER A 148 28.55 -4.41 14.95
C SER A 148 29.01 -4.63 16.39
N ARG A 149 28.88 -5.84 16.85
CA ARG A 149 29.38 -6.30 18.16
C ARG A 149 30.87 -6.60 18.09
#